data_ef5d7d52df5d41851b452682db34084a
#
_entry.id   ef5d7d52df5d41851b452682db34084a
#
_cell.length_a   1.000
_cell.length_b   1.000
_cell.length_c   1.000
_cell.angle_alpha   90.00
_cell.angle_beta   90.00
_cell.angle_gamma   90.00
#
_symmetry.space_group_name_H-M   'P 1'
#
loop_
_entity.id
_entity.type
_entity.pdbx_description
1 polymer ?
#
loop_
_entity_poly.entity_id
_entity_poly.type
_entity_poly.pdbx_seq_one_letter_code
_entity_poly.pdbx_strand_id
1 'polypeptide(L)'
;MKVDVSFFDANPVRLASRASQLAMVQAEMVCTALQPAAVTVRPVTSEGDRILDRSLVEAGGKGLFIKELERSILAGESDAAVHSMKDMETHFAAGTEIGAVMVREDRRDALVGPYRSLDDLPKGARIGTASVRRAAILLHYRPDLQIILIRGXLNRRLGLLAAGDYDALILAVAGIKRLGVDIAYAPIDAEIMPSAVAQGALAIQIAAADTPRAIAVKDLVSTLTCPTALVEVTAERALLTFLDGSCQTPISASAILDATGHVTLDGMILRPDGSAAHRKQMRAPADQAERLGAELGAELIGLAGGRDFLV
;
A
#
# COMPACT_ATOMS: atom_id res chain seq x y z
N MET A 1 -26.15 -13.07 -6.37
CA MET A 1 -26.14 -14.54 -6.41
C MET A 1 -25.24 -15.07 -5.30
N LYS A 2 -25.73 -16.05 -4.53
CA LYS A 2 -24.98 -16.56 -3.40
C LYS A 2 -23.94 -17.59 -3.91
N VAL A 3 -22.68 -17.40 -3.50
CA VAL A 3 -21.60 -18.29 -3.90
C VAL A 3 -21.70 -19.60 -3.13
N ASP A 4 -21.55 -20.73 -3.83
CA ASP A 4 -21.56 -22.04 -3.21
C ASP A 4 -20.17 -22.34 -2.63
N VAL A 5 -20.05 -22.22 -1.31
CA VAL A 5 -18.76 -22.39 -0.63
C VAL A 5 -18.43 -23.87 -0.36
N SER A 6 -19.37 -24.80 -0.58
CA SER A 6 -19.13 -26.22 -0.34
C SER A 6 -18.03 -26.79 -1.23
N PHE A 7 -17.75 -26.12 -2.35
CA PHE A 7 -16.65 -26.49 -3.24
C PHE A 7 -15.33 -26.61 -2.45
N PHE A 8 -15.19 -25.81 -1.39
CA PHE A 8 -13.94 -25.74 -0.64
C PHE A 8 -13.95 -26.59 0.66
N ASP A 9 -14.99 -27.37 0.89
CA ASP A 9 -15.08 -28.18 2.13
C ASP A 9 -13.95 -29.20 2.24
N ALA A 10 -13.68 -29.93 1.16
CA ALA A 10 -12.62 -30.94 1.13
C ALA A 10 -11.26 -30.37 0.77
N ASN A 11 -11.24 -29.29 -0.01
CA ASN A 11 -10.01 -28.66 -0.49
C ASN A 11 -10.10 -27.16 -0.25
N PRO A 12 -9.74 -26.71 0.96
CA PRO A 12 -9.86 -25.29 1.32
C PRO A 12 -9.09 -24.36 0.36
N VAL A 13 -9.55 -23.13 0.29
CA VAL A 13 -8.80 -22.07 -0.42
C VAL A 13 -7.42 -21.95 0.23
N ARG A 14 -6.37 -21.96 -0.59
CA ARG A 14 -5.00 -21.81 -0.10
C ARG A 14 -4.61 -20.35 -0.32
N LEU A 15 -4.56 -19.59 0.77
CA LEU A 15 -4.31 -18.14 0.75
C LEU A 15 -2.86 -17.87 1.15
N ALA A 16 -2.05 -17.41 0.21
CA ALA A 16 -0.66 -17.04 0.48
C ALA A 16 -0.60 -15.67 1.15
N SER A 17 0.36 -15.51 2.03
CA SER A 17 0.59 -14.26 2.76
C SER A 17 2.08 -14.15 3.09
N ARG A 18 2.59 -12.91 3.16
CA ARG A 18 3.90 -12.70 3.78
C ARG A 18 3.83 -13.19 5.23
N ALA A 19 4.99 -13.54 5.79
CA ALA A 19 5.04 -14.13 7.13
C ALA A 19 5.12 -13.10 8.26
N SER A 20 5.16 -11.80 7.94
CA SER A 20 5.24 -10.76 8.98
C SER A 20 3.95 -10.75 9.82
N GLN A 21 4.07 -10.24 11.04
CA GLN A 21 2.94 -10.17 11.96
C GLN A 21 1.74 -9.44 11.33
N LEU A 22 1.97 -8.29 10.72
CA LEU A 22 0.88 -7.52 10.10
C LEU A 22 0.26 -8.30 8.94
N ALA A 23 1.09 -8.91 8.10
CA ALA A 23 0.57 -9.67 6.96
C ALA A 23 -0.30 -10.84 7.43
N MET A 24 0.10 -11.51 8.50
CA MET A 24 -0.68 -12.63 9.04
C MET A 24 -2.01 -12.17 9.63
N VAL A 25 -2.02 -11.01 10.30
CA VAL A 25 -3.28 -10.43 10.78
C VAL A 25 -4.20 -10.14 9.59
N GLN A 26 -3.66 -9.57 8.53
CA GLN A 26 -4.44 -9.26 7.34
C GLN A 26 -4.95 -10.52 6.64
N ALA A 27 -4.15 -11.58 6.62
CA ALA A 27 -4.62 -12.87 6.08
C ALA A 27 -5.79 -13.41 6.90
N GLU A 28 -5.72 -13.29 8.23
CA GLU A 28 -6.83 -13.71 9.09
C GLU A 28 -8.09 -12.89 8.83
N MET A 29 -7.95 -11.59 8.56
CA MET A 29 -9.09 -10.75 8.18
C MET A 29 -9.77 -11.30 6.92
N VAL A 30 -8.99 -11.73 5.94
CA VAL A 30 -9.53 -12.31 4.71
C VAL A 30 -10.25 -13.63 5.03
N CYS A 31 -9.64 -14.49 5.84
CA CYS A 31 -10.27 -15.76 6.23
C CYS A 31 -11.64 -15.53 6.87
N THR A 32 -11.70 -14.57 7.79
CA THR A 32 -12.95 -14.22 8.48
C THR A 32 -13.99 -13.71 7.48
N ALA A 33 -13.55 -12.84 6.56
CA ALA A 33 -14.45 -12.25 5.56
C ALA A 33 -15.00 -13.29 4.57
N LEU A 34 -14.26 -14.37 4.34
CA LEU A 34 -14.67 -15.42 3.42
C LEU A 34 -15.53 -16.50 4.08
N GLN A 35 -15.63 -16.49 5.42
CA GLN A 35 -16.49 -17.47 6.10
C GLN A 35 -17.89 -17.48 5.49
N PRO A 36 -18.54 -18.65 5.35
CA PRO A 36 -18.16 -19.96 5.87
C PRO A 36 -17.24 -20.79 4.96
N ALA A 37 -16.65 -20.22 3.92
CA ALA A 37 -15.72 -20.96 3.07
C ALA A 37 -14.48 -21.36 3.87
N ALA A 38 -13.99 -22.58 3.67
CA ALA A 38 -12.77 -23.05 4.32
C ALA A 38 -11.54 -22.45 3.65
N VAL A 39 -10.67 -21.82 4.43
CA VAL A 39 -9.45 -21.17 3.95
C VAL A 39 -8.27 -21.59 4.82
N THR A 40 -7.16 -21.93 4.18
CA THR A 40 -5.88 -22.22 4.84
C THR A 40 -4.87 -21.15 4.47
N VAL A 41 -4.23 -20.53 5.47
CA VAL A 41 -3.21 -19.53 5.22
C VAL A 41 -1.86 -20.20 5.02
N ARG A 42 -1.14 -19.74 4.00
CA ARG A 42 0.17 -20.25 3.61
C ARG A 42 1.20 -19.13 3.73
N PRO A 43 1.97 -19.08 4.84
CA PRO A 43 2.98 -18.03 4.99
C PRO A 43 4.15 -18.24 4.00
N VAL A 44 4.59 -17.14 3.40
CA VAL A 44 5.70 -17.13 2.44
C VAL A 44 6.65 -15.99 2.82
N THR A 45 7.95 -16.26 2.88
CA THR A 45 8.93 -15.21 3.18
C THR A 45 9.40 -14.57 1.88
N SER A 46 9.15 -13.28 1.72
CA SER A 46 9.57 -12.56 0.53
C SER A 46 11.01 -12.09 0.67
N GLU A 47 11.61 -11.75 -0.47
CA GLU A 47 12.96 -11.18 -0.49
C GLU A 47 13.00 -9.85 0.27
N GLY A 48 11.97 -9.03 0.11
CA GLY A 48 11.89 -7.75 0.82
C GLY A 48 11.85 -7.91 2.33
N ASP A 49 11.29 -9.02 2.82
CA ASP A 49 11.22 -9.28 4.25
C ASP A 49 12.59 -9.59 4.86
N ARG A 50 13.53 -10.04 4.05
CA ARG A 50 14.87 -10.43 4.52
C ARG A 50 15.84 -9.24 4.59
N ILE A 51 15.51 -8.13 3.92
CA ILE A 51 16.40 -6.98 3.81
C ILE A 51 16.09 -5.99 4.94
N LEU A 52 17.07 -5.76 5.81
CA LEU A 52 16.91 -4.90 6.98
C LEU A 52 17.86 -3.72 7.04
N ASP A 53 18.95 -3.76 6.26
CA ASP A 53 20.09 -2.84 6.46
C ASP A 53 20.23 -1.74 5.40
N ARG A 54 19.38 -1.72 4.39
CA ARG A 54 19.48 -0.75 3.30
C ARG A 54 18.11 -0.45 2.72
N SER A 55 18.01 0.58 1.90
CA SER A 55 16.74 0.94 1.29
C SER A 55 16.32 -0.11 0.27
N LEU A 56 15.02 -0.16 -0.02
CA LEU A 56 14.52 -1.11 -1.02
C LEU A 56 15.07 -0.77 -2.41
N VAL A 57 15.32 0.51 -2.68
CA VAL A 57 15.91 0.94 -3.95
C VAL A 57 17.31 0.34 -4.10
N GLU A 58 18.13 0.47 -3.06
CA GLU A 58 19.48 -0.08 -3.05
C GLU A 58 19.49 -1.61 -3.12
N ALA A 59 18.42 -2.23 -2.62
CA ALA A 59 18.34 -3.69 -2.54
C ALA A 59 17.89 -4.35 -3.83
N GLY A 60 17.57 -3.60 -4.88
CA GLY A 60 17.25 -4.20 -6.17
C GLY A 60 15.89 -3.83 -6.75
N GLY A 61 15.13 -3.00 -6.05
CA GLY A 61 13.99 -2.37 -6.65
C GLY A 61 12.66 -3.13 -6.62
N LYS A 62 12.02 -3.21 -7.74
CA LYS A 62 10.61 -3.60 -7.87
C LYS A 62 10.35 -5.05 -7.47
N GLY A 63 9.17 -5.28 -6.90
CA GLY A 63 8.66 -6.62 -6.68
C GLY A 63 9.22 -7.39 -5.49
N LEU A 64 9.98 -6.73 -4.62
CA LEU A 64 10.64 -7.42 -3.51
C LEU A 64 9.69 -8.13 -2.55
N PHE A 65 8.44 -7.66 -2.46
CA PHE A 65 7.48 -8.21 -1.51
C PHE A 65 6.50 -9.19 -2.12
N ILE A 66 6.35 -9.21 -3.44
CA ILE A 66 5.26 -9.98 -4.04
C ILE A 66 5.68 -11.12 -4.98
N LYS A 67 6.92 -11.15 -5.46
CA LYS A 67 7.36 -12.15 -6.43
C LYS A 67 7.11 -13.58 -5.97
N GLU A 68 7.44 -13.89 -4.72
CA GLU A 68 7.27 -15.25 -4.20
C GLU A 68 5.79 -15.61 -4.07
N LEU A 69 4.94 -14.63 -3.73
CA LEU A 69 3.50 -14.86 -3.66
C LEU A 69 2.93 -15.14 -5.04
N GLU A 70 3.33 -14.35 -6.04
CA GLU A 70 2.90 -14.58 -7.42
C GLU A 70 3.39 -15.93 -7.93
N ARG A 71 4.65 -16.28 -7.64
CA ARG A 71 5.19 -17.57 -8.03
C ARG A 71 4.33 -18.71 -7.45
N SER A 72 3.94 -18.59 -6.19
CA SER A 72 3.11 -19.59 -5.53
C SER A 72 1.77 -19.78 -6.23
N ILE A 73 1.14 -18.68 -6.69
CA ILE A 73 -0.11 -18.75 -7.42
C ILE A 73 0.11 -19.43 -8.78
N LEU A 74 1.13 -19.00 -9.51
CA LEU A 74 1.41 -19.54 -10.84
C LEU A 74 1.81 -21.01 -10.80
N ALA A 75 2.46 -21.45 -9.72
CA ALA A 75 2.85 -22.85 -9.55
C ALA A 75 1.69 -23.74 -9.07
N GLY A 76 0.53 -23.14 -8.78
CA GLY A 76 -0.61 -23.90 -8.26
C GLY A 76 -0.46 -24.31 -6.80
N GLU A 77 0.48 -23.71 -6.09
CA GLU A 77 0.68 -23.97 -4.65
C GLU A 77 -0.30 -23.18 -3.80
N SER A 78 -0.76 -22.05 -4.32
CA SER A 78 -1.75 -21.20 -3.66
C SER A 78 -2.82 -20.81 -4.67
N ASP A 79 -4.03 -20.53 -4.17
CA ASP A 79 -5.14 -20.08 -5.01
C ASP A 79 -5.22 -18.58 -5.08
N ALA A 80 -4.73 -17.93 -4.05
CA ALA A 80 -4.85 -16.48 -3.90
C ALA A 80 -3.73 -15.99 -2.99
N ALA A 81 -3.47 -14.68 -3.06
CA ALA A 81 -2.53 -14.03 -2.15
C ALA A 81 -3.12 -12.72 -1.67
N VAL A 82 -2.97 -12.43 -0.38
CA VAL A 82 -3.41 -11.15 0.18
C VAL A 82 -2.23 -10.19 0.26
N HIS A 83 -2.48 -8.93 -0.11
CA HIS A 83 -1.45 -7.89 -0.11
C HIS A 83 -1.96 -6.62 0.53
N SER A 84 -1.08 -5.90 1.24
CA SER A 84 -1.26 -4.46 1.41
C SER A 84 -1.10 -3.89 0.00
N MET A 85 -2.15 -3.28 -0.53
CA MET A 85 -2.13 -2.93 -1.96
C MET A 85 -1.06 -1.91 -2.31
N LYS A 86 -0.66 -1.07 -1.35
CA LYS A 86 0.41 -0.09 -1.58
C LYS A 86 1.76 -0.73 -1.91
N ASP A 87 1.93 -2.00 -1.56
CA ASP A 87 3.18 -2.73 -1.82
C ASP A 87 3.18 -3.39 -3.20
N MET A 88 2.06 -3.39 -3.90
CA MET A 88 1.93 -4.02 -5.22
C MET A 88 2.50 -3.12 -6.32
N GLU A 89 3.17 -3.75 -7.27
CA GLU A 89 3.68 -3.04 -8.43
C GLU A 89 2.54 -2.66 -9.37
N THR A 90 2.84 -1.79 -10.33
CA THR A 90 1.85 -1.35 -11.32
C THR A 90 1.46 -2.46 -12.29
N HIS A 91 2.36 -3.42 -12.51
CA HIS A 91 2.12 -4.56 -13.38
C HIS A 91 2.26 -5.84 -12.59
N PHE A 92 1.37 -6.78 -12.84
CA PHE A 92 1.36 -8.08 -12.15
C PHE A 92 1.95 -9.16 -13.04
N ALA A 93 2.35 -10.27 -12.43
CA ALA A 93 2.81 -11.42 -13.20
C ALA A 93 1.71 -11.86 -14.17
N ALA A 94 2.10 -12.15 -15.41
CA ALA A 94 1.15 -12.70 -16.41
C ALA A 94 0.54 -13.98 -15.85
N GLY A 95 -0.75 -14.14 -16.02
CA GLY A 95 -1.48 -15.28 -15.47
C GLY A 95 -2.07 -15.01 -14.09
N THR A 96 -1.94 -13.79 -13.59
CA THR A 96 -2.58 -13.37 -12.33
C THR A 96 -3.42 -12.12 -12.58
N GLU A 97 -4.36 -11.88 -11.67
CA GLU A 97 -5.19 -10.68 -11.70
C GLU A 97 -5.62 -10.32 -10.27
N ILE A 98 -6.12 -9.10 -10.10
CA ILE A 98 -6.70 -8.69 -8.82
C ILE A 98 -8.12 -9.24 -8.76
N GLY A 99 -8.40 -10.07 -7.77
CA GLY A 99 -9.73 -10.66 -7.58
C GLY A 99 -10.63 -9.83 -6.69
N ALA A 100 -10.06 -9.03 -5.80
CA ALA A 100 -10.84 -8.18 -4.91
C ALA A 100 -10.00 -7.03 -4.36
N VAL A 101 -10.68 -5.90 -4.11
CA VAL A 101 -10.13 -4.80 -3.31
C VAL A 101 -11.11 -4.60 -2.16
N MET A 102 -10.64 -4.79 -0.94
CA MET A 102 -11.50 -4.79 0.25
C MET A 102 -11.76 -3.36 0.74
N VAL A 103 -12.69 -3.23 1.68
CA VAL A 103 -13.00 -1.96 2.34
C VAL A 103 -11.70 -1.31 2.84
N ARG A 104 -11.56 -0.02 2.57
CA ARG A 104 -10.32 0.70 2.84
C ARG A 104 -10.26 1.18 4.28
N GLU A 105 -9.16 0.91 4.95
CA GLU A 105 -8.88 1.43 6.28
C GLU A 105 -8.33 2.86 6.14
N ASP A 106 -8.19 3.57 7.27
CA ASP A 106 -7.64 4.92 7.32
C ASP A 106 -6.34 4.98 6.55
N ARG A 107 -6.29 5.84 5.53
CA ARG A 107 -5.15 5.89 4.61
C ARG A 107 -4.02 6.80 5.08
N ARG A 108 -4.22 7.54 6.19
CA ARG A 108 -3.22 8.53 6.63
C ARG A 108 -1.95 7.86 7.14
N ASP A 109 -0.87 8.64 7.11
CA ASP A 109 0.35 8.29 7.81
C ASP A 109 0.24 8.75 9.26
N ALA A 110 0.99 8.13 10.15
CA ALA A 110 0.98 8.43 11.58
C ALA A 110 2.36 8.83 12.05
N LEU A 111 2.40 9.88 12.85
CA LEU A 111 3.61 10.27 13.60
C LEU A 111 3.58 9.48 14.91
N VAL A 112 4.50 8.53 15.05
CA VAL A 112 4.55 7.63 16.20
C VAL A 112 5.57 8.16 17.19
N GLY A 113 5.14 8.40 18.42
CA GLY A 113 5.96 8.97 19.49
C GLY A 113 5.15 9.96 20.29
N PRO A 114 5.79 10.77 21.10
CA PRO A 114 5.06 11.67 22.02
C PRO A 114 4.55 12.96 21.39
N TYR A 115 4.87 13.21 20.12
CA TYR A 115 4.52 14.49 19.46
C TYR A 115 3.15 14.40 18.79
N ARG A 116 2.40 15.50 18.83
CA ARG A 116 1.04 15.56 18.28
C ARG A 116 0.99 15.99 16.82
N SER A 117 2.06 16.64 16.34
CA SER A 117 2.12 17.10 14.95
C SER A 117 3.56 17.23 14.51
N LEU A 118 3.76 17.37 13.22
CA LEU A 118 5.11 17.58 12.66
C LEU A 118 5.70 18.91 13.16
N ASP A 119 4.86 19.90 13.44
CA ASP A 119 5.33 21.20 13.93
C ASP A 119 5.88 21.11 15.36
N ASP A 120 5.44 20.11 16.13
CA ASP A 120 5.89 19.93 17.50
C ASP A 120 7.26 19.27 17.60
N LEU A 121 7.76 18.69 16.51
CA LEU A 121 9.06 18.03 16.52
C LEU A 121 10.18 19.04 16.80
N PRO A 122 11.15 18.69 17.64
CA PRO A 122 12.31 19.57 17.86
C PRO A 122 13.07 19.83 16.57
N LYS A 123 13.79 20.94 16.53
CA LYS A 123 14.66 21.25 15.40
C LYS A 123 15.70 20.12 15.25
N GLY A 124 15.86 19.62 14.02
CA GLY A 124 16.82 18.56 13.76
C GLY A 124 16.40 17.19 14.26
N ALA A 125 15.10 16.99 14.57
CA ALA A 125 14.62 15.71 15.09
C ALA A 125 14.95 14.57 14.14
N ARG A 126 15.24 13.40 14.72
CA ARG A 126 15.60 12.18 13.99
C ARG A 126 14.32 11.37 13.76
N ILE A 127 13.96 11.20 12.49
CA ILE A 127 12.71 10.53 12.11
C ILE A 127 13.02 9.24 11.38
N GLY A 128 12.52 8.13 11.89
CA GLY A 128 12.76 6.82 11.28
C GLY A 128 11.72 6.49 10.22
N THR A 129 12.18 6.23 9.00
CA THR A 129 11.34 5.71 7.92
C THR A 129 12.24 5.12 6.84
N ALA A 130 11.73 4.09 6.14
CA ALA A 130 12.42 3.52 4.97
C ALA A 130 11.70 3.94 3.67
N SER A 131 10.68 4.78 3.77
CA SER A 131 9.88 5.18 2.61
C SER A 131 10.44 6.44 1.97
N VAL A 132 10.80 6.34 0.68
CA VAL A 132 11.30 7.50 -0.07
C VAL A 132 10.23 8.59 -0.14
N ARG A 133 8.95 8.20 -0.27
CA ARG A 133 7.84 9.16 -0.29
C ARG A 133 7.76 9.94 1.03
N ARG A 134 7.74 9.21 2.14
CA ARG A 134 7.66 9.85 3.45
C ARG A 134 8.85 10.76 3.71
N ALA A 135 10.05 10.28 3.38
CA ALA A 135 11.27 11.09 3.54
C ALA A 135 11.18 12.39 2.74
N ALA A 136 10.78 12.30 1.47
CA ALA A 136 10.71 13.46 0.60
C ALA A 136 9.70 14.48 1.13
N ILE A 137 8.52 14.03 1.54
CA ILE A 137 7.48 14.93 2.05
C ILE A 137 7.91 15.57 3.36
N LEU A 138 8.50 14.79 4.27
CA LEU A 138 8.98 15.33 5.54
C LEU A 138 10.04 16.40 5.32
N LEU A 139 11.01 16.14 4.45
CA LEU A 139 12.07 17.09 4.16
C LEU A 139 11.55 18.33 3.44
N HIS A 140 10.53 18.17 2.61
CA HIS A 140 9.90 19.30 1.94
C HIS A 140 9.21 20.21 2.97
N TYR A 141 8.52 19.62 3.96
CA TYR A 141 7.78 20.36 4.97
C TYR A 141 8.70 20.90 6.08
N ARG A 142 9.68 20.08 6.51
CA ARG A 142 10.60 20.38 7.59
C ARG A 142 12.03 20.02 7.15
N PRO A 143 12.69 20.91 6.38
CA PRO A 143 14.04 20.61 5.87
C PRO A 143 15.10 20.38 6.94
N ASP A 144 14.82 20.80 8.18
CA ASP A 144 15.76 20.62 9.31
C ASP A 144 15.79 19.17 9.83
N LEU A 145 14.78 18.36 9.52
CA LEU A 145 14.69 17.00 10.05
C LEU A 145 15.80 16.11 9.51
N GLN A 146 16.19 15.14 10.34
CA GLN A 146 17.14 14.10 9.94
C GLN A 146 16.35 12.82 9.69
N ILE A 147 16.35 12.38 8.44
CA ILE A 147 15.63 11.14 8.09
C ILE A 147 16.62 9.99 8.20
N ILE A 148 16.25 8.99 8.97
CA ILE A 148 17.12 7.85 9.25
C ILE A 148 16.43 6.57 8.79
N LEU A 149 17.13 5.77 7.99
CA LEU A 149 16.57 4.51 7.49
C LEU A 149 16.25 3.58 8.65
N ILE A 150 15.00 3.10 8.70
CA ILE A 150 14.60 2.11 9.68
C ILE A 150 13.72 1.05 9.01
N ARG A 151 14.09 -0.22 9.18
CA ARG A 151 13.37 -1.35 8.62
C ARG A 151 13.20 -2.44 9.67
N GLY A 152 12.40 -3.39 9.34
CA GLY A 152 12.15 -4.51 10.22
C GLY A 152 10.73 -4.51 10.79
N UNK A 153 10.38 -5.45 11.45
CA UNK A 153 9.17 -5.61 11.97
C UNK A 153 8.87 -4.47 12.80
N LEU A 154 7.68 -4.38 13.12
CA LEU A 154 7.20 -3.28 13.92
C LEU A 154 7.84 -3.27 15.31
N ASN A 155 7.89 -4.41 15.96
CA ASN A 155 8.44 -4.48 17.32
C ASN A 155 9.88 -4.00 17.38
N ARG A 156 10.68 -4.34 16.36
CA ARG A 156 12.06 -3.86 16.28
C ARG A 156 12.09 -2.32 16.20
N ARG A 157 11.24 -1.77 15.35
CA ARG A 157 11.20 -0.31 15.15
C ARG A 157 10.75 0.40 16.44
N LEU A 158 9.76 -0.15 17.11
CA LEU A 158 9.29 0.44 18.37
C LEU A 158 10.35 0.33 19.45
N GLY A 159 11.12 -0.76 19.47
CA GLY A 159 12.23 -0.91 20.40
C GLY A 159 13.30 0.15 20.21
N LEU A 160 13.64 0.44 18.95
CA LEU A 160 14.63 1.48 18.64
C LEU A 160 14.11 2.87 19.05
N LEU A 161 12.81 3.11 18.87
CA LEU A 161 12.20 4.36 19.32
C LEU A 161 12.29 4.47 20.85
N ALA A 162 11.94 3.41 21.56
CA ALA A 162 11.97 3.38 23.02
C ALA A 162 13.39 3.56 23.55
N ALA A 163 14.39 3.06 22.81
CA ALA A 163 15.80 3.19 23.19
C ALA A 163 16.36 4.61 22.93
N GLY A 164 15.59 5.46 22.27
CA GLY A 164 16.03 6.83 21.98
C GLY A 164 16.88 6.97 20.72
N ASP A 165 16.92 5.93 19.88
CA ASP A 165 17.66 5.99 18.63
C ASP A 165 17.00 6.93 17.63
N TYR A 166 15.71 7.19 17.79
CA TYR A 166 14.91 8.10 16.96
C TYR A 166 14.03 8.93 17.86
N ASP A 167 13.65 10.10 17.37
CA ASP A 167 12.71 10.96 18.10
C ASP A 167 11.26 10.58 17.77
N ALA A 168 11.03 10.10 16.57
CA ALA A 168 9.71 9.62 16.13
C ALA A 168 9.87 8.68 14.93
N LEU A 169 8.80 7.95 14.64
CA LEU A 169 8.71 7.09 13.45
C LEU A 169 7.50 7.49 12.63
N ILE A 170 7.49 7.14 11.35
CA ILE A 170 6.31 7.27 10.51
C ILE A 170 5.82 5.87 10.16
N LEU A 171 4.56 5.60 10.47
CA LEU A 171 3.90 4.34 10.12
C LEU A 171 2.55 4.65 9.47
N ALA A 172 1.97 3.67 8.80
CA ALA A 172 0.61 3.83 8.28
C ALA A 172 -0.40 3.60 9.42
N VAL A 173 -1.38 4.48 9.55
CA VAL A 173 -2.45 4.32 10.55
C VAL A 173 -3.12 2.94 10.40
N ALA A 174 -3.36 2.51 9.16
CA ALA A 174 -4.01 1.21 8.91
C ALA A 174 -3.24 0.06 9.56
N GLY A 175 -1.90 0.09 9.48
CA GLY A 175 -1.10 -0.97 10.10
C GLY A 175 -1.20 -0.97 11.61
N ILE A 176 -1.19 0.21 12.22
CA ILE A 176 -1.32 0.33 13.68
C ILE A 176 -2.67 -0.24 14.13
N LYS A 177 -3.75 0.17 13.44
CA LYS A 177 -5.09 -0.29 13.79
C LYS A 177 -5.24 -1.82 13.65
N ARG A 178 -4.74 -2.36 12.54
CA ARG A 178 -4.88 -3.79 12.26
C ARG A 178 -4.11 -4.65 13.26
N LEU A 179 -2.92 -4.18 13.66
CA LEU A 179 -2.13 -4.90 14.67
C LEU A 179 -2.71 -4.74 16.07
N GLY A 180 -3.52 -3.70 16.30
CA GLY A 180 -4.10 -3.45 17.61
C GLY A 180 -3.06 -3.11 18.68
N VAL A 181 -1.93 -2.53 18.27
CA VAL A 181 -0.87 -2.17 19.24
C VAL A 181 -1.22 -0.90 19.98
N ASP A 182 -0.90 -0.87 21.27
CA ASP A 182 -1.15 0.28 22.12
C ASP A 182 0.11 1.17 22.14
N ILE A 183 0.18 2.08 21.17
CA ILE A 183 1.31 3.00 21.05
C ILE A 183 0.79 4.43 20.88
N ALA A 184 1.58 5.39 21.32
CA ALA A 184 1.25 6.80 21.14
C ALA A 184 1.50 7.18 19.67
N TYR A 185 0.47 7.72 19.01
CA TYR A 185 0.63 8.23 17.65
C TYR A 185 -0.40 9.31 17.36
N ALA A 186 -0.10 10.14 16.40
CA ALA A 186 -1.01 11.15 15.87
C ALA A 186 -1.07 11.01 14.34
N PRO A 187 -2.28 10.88 13.78
CA PRO A 187 -2.38 10.89 12.32
C PRO A 187 -1.86 12.21 11.77
N ILE A 188 -1.13 12.15 10.66
CA ILE A 188 -0.59 13.35 10.02
C ILE A 188 -1.63 13.89 9.04
N ASP A 189 -1.87 15.19 9.08
CA ASP A 189 -2.82 15.86 8.19
C ASP A 189 -2.48 15.55 6.73
N ALA A 190 -3.48 15.08 5.99
CA ALA A 190 -3.31 14.74 4.57
C ALA A 190 -2.95 15.95 3.70
N GLU A 191 -3.25 17.17 4.17
CA GLU A 191 -2.82 18.37 3.47
C GLU A 191 -1.29 18.49 3.47
N ILE A 192 -0.64 17.99 4.53
CA ILE A 192 0.82 18.00 4.65
C ILE A 192 1.41 16.75 3.99
N MET A 193 0.86 15.58 4.35
CA MET A 193 1.40 14.30 3.89
C MET A 193 0.28 13.46 3.26
N PRO A 194 0.02 13.67 1.96
CA PRO A 194 -0.96 12.83 1.27
C PRO A 194 -0.45 11.39 1.21
N SER A 195 -1.39 10.45 1.20
CA SER A 195 -1.07 9.04 1.38
C SER A 195 -0.33 8.43 0.20
N ALA A 196 0.29 7.29 0.46
CA ALA A 196 0.80 6.44 -0.60
C ALA A 196 -0.35 5.91 -1.44
N VAL A 197 -0.05 5.60 -2.70
CA VAL A 197 -1.00 4.96 -3.60
C VAL A 197 -1.56 3.71 -2.94
N ALA A 198 -2.89 3.62 -2.85
CA ALA A 198 -3.64 2.48 -2.32
C ALA A 198 -3.38 2.20 -0.83
N GLN A 199 -2.79 3.12 -0.09
CA GLN A 199 -2.56 2.91 1.34
C GLN A 199 -3.89 2.67 2.07
N GLY A 200 -3.91 1.66 2.94
CA GLY A 200 -5.09 1.26 3.69
C GLY A 200 -5.94 0.18 3.02
N ALA A 201 -5.71 -0.08 1.74
CA ALA A 201 -6.47 -1.10 1.00
C ALA A 201 -5.75 -2.44 1.05
N LEU A 202 -6.54 -3.52 1.21
CA LEU A 202 -6.07 -4.89 1.00
C LEU A 202 -6.56 -5.35 -0.36
N ALA A 203 -5.68 -6.00 -1.11
CA ALA A 203 -6.04 -6.59 -2.39
C ALA A 203 -5.81 -8.09 -2.33
N ILE A 204 -6.64 -8.83 -3.04
CA ILE A 204 -6.48 -10.27 -3.18
C ILE A 204 -6.16 -10.56 -4.63
N GLN A 205 -4.98 -11.14 -4.86
CA GLN A 205 -4.51 -11.53 -6.19
C GLN A 205 -4.83 -13.00 -6.40
N ILE A 206 -5.29 -13.35 -7.59
CA ILE A 206 -5.71 -14.72 -7.92
C ILE A 206 -5.13 -15.13 -9.26
N ALA A 207 -5.22 -16.44 -9.55
CA ALA A 207 -4.85 -16.94 -10.86
C ALA A 207 -5.89 -16.50 -11.90
N ALA A 208 -5.41 -16.00 -13.04
CA ALA A 208 -6.26 -15.67 -14.18
C ALA A 208 -6.35 -16.91 -15.06
N ALA A 209 -7.16 -17.88 -14.65
CA ALA A 209 -7.26 -19.19 -15.31
C ALA A 209 -8.73 -19.62 -15.40
N ASP A 210 -9.00 -20.57 -16.28
CA ASP A 210 -10.36 -21.02 -16.56
C ASP A 210 -10.68 -22.40 -15.96
N THR A 211 -9.84 -22.90 -15.06
CA THR A 211 -10.14 -24.18 -14.40
C THR A 211 -11.34 -24.03 -13.48
N PRO A 212 -12.08 -25.10 -13.20
CA PRO A 212 -13.20 -25.01 -12.26
C PRO A 212 -12.79 -24.42 -10.90
N ARG A 213 -11.61 -24.80 -10.41
CA ARG A 213 -11.14 -24.28 -9.13
C ARG A 213 -10.84 -22.77 -9.21
N ALA A 214 -10.14 -22.33 -10.25
CA ALA A 214 -9.83 -20.90 -10.40
C ALA A 214 -11.10 -20.07 -10.53
N ILE A 215 -12.10 -20.57 -11.26
CA ILE A 215 -13.38 -19.88 -11.39
C ILE A 215 -14.09 -19.80 -10.04
N ALA A 216 -14.09 -20.89 -9.27
CA ALA A 216 -14.74 -20.91 -7.96
C ALA A 216 -14.04 -19.93 -6.99
N VAL A 217 -12.71 -19.88 -7.04
CA VAL A 217 -11.94 -18.94 -6.20
C VAL A 217 -12.28 -17.50 -6.58
N LYS A 218 -12.31 -17.20 -7.88
CA LYS A 218 -12.63 -15.87 -8.37
C LYS A 218 -14.02 -15.44 -7.92
N ASP A 219 -15.01 -16.32 -8.06
CA ASP A 219 -16.38 -16.02 -7.64
C ASP A 219 -16.45 -15.74 -6.14
N LEU A 220 -15.78 -16.56 -5.34
CA LEU A 220 -15.77 -16.39 -3.88
C LEU A 220 -15.08 -15.07 -3.49
N VAL A 221 -13.87 -14.85 -3.98
CA VAL A 221 -13.05 -13.70 -3.62
C VAL A 221 -13.72 -12.39 -4.04
N SER A 222 -14.37 -12.39 -5.20
CA SER A 222 -15.01 -11.16 -5.72
C SER A 222 -16.08 -10.61 -4.77
N THR A 223 -16.65 -11.44 -3.90
CA THR A 223 -17.65 -10.98 -2.92
C THR A 223 -17.07 -9.98 -1.93
N LEU A 224 -15.75 -9.92 -1.79
CA LEU A 224 -15.08 -9.02 -0.85
C LEU A 224 -14.84 -7.63 -1.40
N THR A 225 -15.04 -7.40 -2.70
CA THR A 225 -14.73 -6.11 -3.30
C THR A 225 -15.66 -5.01 -2.78
N CYS A 226 -15.06 -3.92 -2.33
CA CYS A 226 -15.75 -2.69 -1.99
C CYS A 226 -15.71 -1.78 -3.21
N PRO A 227 -16.87 -1.47 -3.82
CA PRO A 227 -16.87 -0.64 -5.04
C PRO A 227 -16.23 0.73 -4.85
N THR A 228 -16.43 1.36 -3.70
CA THR A 228 -15.81 2.66 -3.42
C THR A 228 -14.28 2.54 -3.40
N ALA A 229 -13.76 1.55 -2.67
CA ALA A 229 -12.32 1.33 -2.58
C ALA A 229 -11.74 1.04 -3.97
N LEU A 230 -12.44 0.24 -4.77
CA LEU A 230 -11.96 -0.11 -6.11
C LEU A 230 -11.84 1.13 -6.99
N VAL A 231 -12.83 2.02 -6.99
CA VAL A 231 -12.76 3.26 -7.78
C VAL A 231 -11.57 4.09 -7.32
N GLU A 232 -11.41 4.26 -6.02
CA GLU A 232 -10.34 5.11 -5.48
C GLU A 232 -8.97 4.58 -5.84
N VAL A 233 -8.72 3.29 -5.60
CA VAL A 233 -7.38 2.75 -5.89
C VAL A 233 -7.13 2.67 -7.40
N THR A 234 -8.18 2.53 -8.21
CA THR A 234 -8.03 2.55 -9.68
C THR A 234 -7.46 3.90 -10.13
N ALA A 235 -8.01 5.00 -9.63
CA ALA A 235 -7.51 6.33 -9.96
C ALA A 235 -6.06 6.51 -9.49
N GLU A 236 -5.79 6.12 -8.25
CA GLU A 236 -4.46 6.28 -7.66
C GLU A 236 -3.41 5.45 -8.42
N ARG A 237 -3.73 4.19 -8.70
CA ARG A 237 -2.79 3.30 -9.40
C ARG A 237 -2.58 3.73 -10.84
N ALA A 238 -3.58 4.31 -11.49
CA ALA A 238 -3.44 4.84 -12.85
C ALA A 238 -2.44 5.99 -12.88
N LEU A 239 -2.43 6.85 -11.85
CA LEU A 239 -1.42 7.89 -11.73
C LEU A 239 -0.02 7.27 -11.63
N LEU A 240 0.14 6.30 -10.74
CA LEU A 240 1.43 5.64 -10.54
C LEU A 240 1.91 4.97 -11.84
N THR A 241 1.00 4.30 -12.53
CA THR A 241 1.32 3.62 -13.80
C THR A 241 1.78 4.63 -14.86
N PHE A 242 1.06 5.74 -15.00
CA PHE A 242 1.42 6.75 -15.98
C PHE A 242 2.82 7.31 -15.72
N LEU A 243 3.15 7.50 -14.44
CA LEU A 243 4.46 8.03 -14.04
C LEU A 243 5.55 6.95 -14.07
N ASP A 244 5.20 5.71 -14.36
CA ASP A 244 6.10 4.56 -14.31
C ASP A 244 6.77 4.44 -12.94
N GLY A 245 5.98 4.70 -11.90
CA GLY A 245 6.46 4.70 -10.52
C GLY A 245 6.27 3.36 -9.82
N SER A 246 6.73 3.33 -8.59
CA SER A 246 6.62 2.16 -7.74
C SER A 246 6.50 2.60 -6.28
N CYS A 247 6.44 1.65 -5.37
CA CYS A 247 6.46 1.96 -3.93
C CYS A 247 7.76 2.63 -3.50
N GLN A 248 8.75 2.68 -4.40
CA GLN A 248 10.06 3.27 -4.14
C GLN A 248 10.26 4.62 -4.82
N THR A 249 9.19 5.18 -5.39
CA THR A 249 9.21 6.48 -6.04
C THR A 249 8.50 7.50 -5.14
N PRO A 250 9.02 8.74 -5.00
CA PRO A 250 8.36 9.72 -4.12
C PRO A 250 7.12 10.32 -4.78
N ILE A 251 6.06 9.52 -4.81
CA ILE A 251 4.76 9.86 -5.40
C ILE A 251 3.67 9.59 -4.36
N SER A 252 2.77 10.55 -4.19
CA SER A 252 1.54 10.37 -3.42
C SER A 252 0.36 10.47 -4.36
N ALA A 253 -0.67 9.68 -4.08
CA ALA A 253 -1.96 9.81 -4.75
C ALA A 253 -3.05 9.39 -3.77
N SER A 254 -4.07 10.23 -3.65
CA SER A 254 -5.20 9.94 -2.76
C SER A 254 -6.48 10.33 -3.47
N ALA A 255 -7.33 9.35 -3.70
CA ALA A 255 -8.61 9.54 -4.37
C ALA A 255 -9.76 9.37 -3.39
N ILE A 256 -10.75 10.25 -3.47
CA ILE A 256 -11.95 10.18 -2.63
C ILE A 256 -13.17 10.16 -3.57
N LEU A 257 -13.96 9.11 -3.45
CA LEU A 257 -15.24 9.02 -4.17
C LEU A 257 -16.32 9.65 -3.31
N ASP A 258 -17.04 10.63 -3.85
CA ASP A 258 -18.08 11.33 -3.10
C ASP A 258 -19.48 10.78 -3.40
N ALA A 259 -20.47 11.29 -2.66
CA ALA A 259 -21.84 10.82 -2.76
C ALA A 259 -22.48 11.14 -4.12
N THR A 260 -21.90 12.07 -4.89
CA THR A 260 -22.45 12.42 -6.22
C THR A 260 -21.89 11.52 -7.32
N GLY A 261 -21.05 10.55 -6.97
CA GLY A 261 -20.47 9.63 -7.96
C GLY A 261 -19.24 10.18 -8.66
N HIS A 262 -18.61 11.18 -8.08
CA HIS A 262 -17.38 11.76 -8.62
C HIS A 262 -16.19 11.40 -7.73
N VAL A 263 -15.04 11.22 -8.37
CA VAL A 263 -13.79 10.94 -7.67
C VAL A 263 -12.86 12.15 -7.80
N THR A 264 -12.34 12.60 -6.66
CA THR A 264 -11.33 13.66 -6.63
C THR A 264 -9.99 13.01 -6.33
N LEU A 265 -9.02 13.21 -7.21
CA LEU A 265 -7.68 12.64 -7.07
C LEU A 265 -6.70 13.75 -6.78
N ASP A 266 -5.96 13.59 -5.67
CA ASP A 266 -4.91 14.52 -5.23
C ASP A 266 -3.58 13.82 -5.46
N GLY A 267 -2.77 14.35 -6.37
CA GLY A 267 -1.48 13.76 -6.70
C GLY A 267 -0.33 14.69 -6.36
N MET A 268 0.79 14.09 -5.96
CA MET A 268 1.98 14.86 -5.60
C MET A 268 3.23 14.09 -6.03
N ILE A 269 4.16 14.78 -6.66
CA ILE A 269 5.47 14.21 -7.02
C ILE A 269 6.55 15.09 -6.40
N LEU A 270 7.63 14.47 -5.93
CA LEU A 270 8.68 15.18 -5.23
C LEU A 270 10.07 14.69 -5.67
N ARG A 271 11.06 15.55 -5.49
CA ARG A 271 12.44 15.06 -5.51
C ARG A 271 12.71 14.33 -4.20
N PRO A 272 13.52 13.28 -4.24
CA PRO A 272 13.76 12.46 -3.03
C PRO A 272 14.26 13.24 -1.81
N ASP A 273 15.00 14.33 -2.03
CA ASP A 273 15.53 15.15 -0.93
C ASP A 273 14.54 16.24 -0.48
N GLY A 274 13.34 16.28 -1.05
CA GLY A 274 12.32 17.25 -0.66
C GLY A 274 12.53 18.65 -1.24
N SER A 275 13.56 18.85 -2.07
CA SER A 275 13.92 20.20 -2.57
C SER A 275 12.87 20.77 -3.51
N ALA A 276 12.06 19.93 -4.16
CA ALA A 276 11.01 20.38 -5.07
C ALA A 276 9.84 19.41 -5.02
N ALA A 277 8.64 19.97 -5.19
CA ALA A 277 7.41 19.19 -5.19
C ALA A 277 6.40 19.85 -6.12
N HIS A 278 5.57 19.03 -6.74
CA HIS A 278 4.45 19.50 -7.57
C HIS A 278 3.22 18.74 -7.15
N ARG A 279 2.10 19.44 -6.97
CA ARG A 279 0.86 18.86 -6.44
C ARG A 279 -0.33 19.46 -7.18
N LYS A 280 -1.31 18.61 -7.48
CA LYS A 280 -2.53 19.05 -8.15
C LYS A 280 -3.68 18.11 -7.82
N GLN A 281 -4.90 18.66 -7.81
CA GLN A 281 -6.12 17.88 -7.69
C GLN A 281 -6.91 17.96 -8.99
N MET A 282 -7.55 16.84 -9.35
CA MET A 282 -8.48 16.80 -10.49
C MET A 282 -9.68 15.93 -10.10
N ARG A 283 -10.80 16.15 -10.76
CA ARG A 283 -12.08 15.49 -10.43
C ARG A 283 -12.75 14.98 -11.69
N ALA A 284 -13.38 13.82 -11.59
CA ALA A 284 -14.07 13.20 -12.74
C ALA A 284 -15.14 12.23 -12.24
N PRO A 285 -16.09 11.84 -13.09
CA PRO A 285 -17.02 10.78 -12.73
C PRO A 285 -16.29 9.48 -12.41
N ALA A 286 -16.85 8.67 -11.52
CA ALA A 286 -16.23 7.44 -11.04
C ALA A 286 -15.81 6.48 -12.16
N ASP A 287 -16.61 6.40 -13.25
CA ASP A 287 -16.29 5.51 -14.37
C ASP A 287 -15.13 6.01 -15.22
N GLN A 288 -14.60 7.20 -14.92
CA GLN A 288 -13.42 7.77 -15.57
C GLN A 288 -12.18 7.71 -14.67
N ALA A 289 -12.20 6.89 -13.62
CA ALA A 289 -11.12 6.88 -12.62
C ALA A 289 -9.75 6.60 -13.23
N GLU A 290 -9.65 5.63 -14.11
CA GLU A 290 -8.37 5.27 -14.74
C GLU A 290 -7.85 6.42 -15.60
N ARG A 291 -8.73 7.01 -16.41
CA ARG A 291 -8.39 8.15 -17.25
C ARG A 291 -7.95 9.34 -16.42
N LEU A 292 -8.66 9.58 -15.30
CA LEU A 292 -8.33 10.68 -14.38
C LEU A 292 -6.89 10.54 -13.86
N GLY A 293 -6.50 9.34 -13.46
CA GLY A 293 -5.14 9.10 -12.98
C GLY A 293 -4.09 9.43 -14.04
N ALA A 294 -4.30 8.95 -15.27
CA ALA A 294 -3.37 9.21 -16.36
C ALA A 294 -3.30 10.70 -16.69
N GLU A 295 -4.45 11.37 -16.70
CA GLU A 295 -4.50 12.81 -17.00
C GLU A 295 -3.77 13.63 -15.92
N LEU A 296 -3.97 13.28 -14.65
CA LEU A 296 -3.27 13.99 -13.58
C LEU A 296 -1.78 13.73 -13.66
N GLY A 297 -1.37 12.51 -14.01
CA GLY A 297 0.05 12.22 -14.23
C GLY A 297 0.67 13.10 -15.27
N ALA A 298 -0.03 13.29 -16.40
CA ALA A 298 0.44 14.16 -17.48
C ALA A 298 0.56 15.61 -17.01
N GLU A 299 -0.42 16.08 -16.22
CA GLU A 299 -0.39 17.43 -15.68
C GLU A 299 0.81 17.64 -14.75
N LEU A 300 1.05 16.68 -13.86
CA LEU A 300 2.17 16.77 -12.90
C LEU A 300 3.51 16.78 -13.62
N ILE A 301 3.67 15.94 -14.64
CA ILE A 301 4.90 15.90 -15.45
C ILE A 301 5.09 17.25 -16.15
N GLY A 302 4.00 17.83 -16.67
CA GLY A 302 4.07 19.17 -17.29
C GLY A 302 4.54 20.24 -16.31
N LEU A 303 3.98 20.22 -15.09
CA LEU A 303 4.37 21.17 -14.05
C LEU A 303 5.85 21.01 -13.67
N ALA A 304 6.35 19.79 -13.71
CA ALA A 304 7.72 19.48 -13.30
C ALA A 304 8.76 19.72 -14.42
N GLY A 305 8.30 20.00 -15.63
CA GLY A 305 9.19 20.25 -16.75
C GLY A 305 9.65 19.00 -17.47
N GLY A 306 9.04 17.84 -17.18
CA GLY A 306 9.36 16.59 -17.87
C GLY A 306 9.63 15.44 -16.91
N ARG A 307 9.77 14.25 -17.49
CA ARG A 307 9.94 13.01 -16.70
C ARG A 307 11.29 12.92 -15.97
N ASP A 308 12.27 13.74 -16.39
CA ASP A 308 13.57 13.77 -15.71
C ASP A 308 13.42 14.15 -14.23
N PHE A 309 12.32 14.83 -13.88
CA PHE A 309 12.05 15.21 -12.49
C PHE A 309 12.01 13.98 -11.57
N LEU A 310 11.59 12.82 -12.09
CA LEU A 310 11.40 11.62 -11.29
C LEU A 310 12.66 10.73 -11.19
N VAL A 311 13.77 11.14 -11.82
CA VAL A 311 15.00 10.35 -11.84
C VAL A 311 15.95 10.77 -10.71
#